data_5964a1d4dc49f606886c9d68c42e662a
#
_entry.id   5964a1d4dc49f606886c9d68c42e662a
#
_cell.length_a   1.000
_cell.length_b   1.000
_cell.length_c   1.000
_cell.angle_alpha   90.00
_cell.angle_beta   90.00
_cell.angle_gamma   90.00
#
_symmetry.space_group_name_H-M   'P 1'
#
loop_
_entity.id
_entity.type
_entity.pdbx_description
1 polymer ?
#
loop_
_entity_poly.entity_id
_entity_poly.type
_entity_poly.pdbx_seq_one_letter_code
_entity_poly.pdbx_strand_id
1 'polypeptide(L)'
;AVAHYESTGPEIWEQTEGKVDHFVVGVGTGGTISGVGKYLKEQNPNIKIWGIDTYGSVFKKYHETGVFDEKEIYPYITEGIGEDILPKNVNFEIIDHFEKVTDKDAAIYTRELARQEGIVVGNSAGAALGGVLQLQEHFKEGEIVVVLFHDHGSRYVGKMFNDDWMRERGFLDDELKVKDIIQQKSDKRFMTIQHRQTVREAMNMMKENDISQLPVMSNGDIIGSISERAVLSYLLENPVNNTEKEIESIMGKKFPQVDEELPVRQLNRFITKEIPAVIAKDKAGAFHIITDYDIIQSVG
;
A
#
# COMPACT_ATOMS: atom_id res chain seq x y z
N ALA A 1 -34.91 -9.24 -6.05
CA ALA A 1 -34.87 -9.03 -7.52
C ALA A 1 -35.89 -7.97 -7.96
N VAL A 2 -37.17 -8.07 -7.54
CA VAL A 2 -38.24 -7.16 -8.03
C VAL A 2 -37.92 -5.69 -7.85
N ALA A 3 -37.51 -5.26 -6.65
CA ALA A 3 -37.15 -3.86 -6.40
C ALA A 3 -36.04 -3.34 -7.37
N HIS A 4 -35.01 -4.13 -7.61
CA HIS A 4 -33.92 -3.74 -8.55
C HIS A 4 -34.40 -3.75 -10.01
N TYR A 5 -35.34 -4.57 -10.37
CA TYR A 5 -35.98 -4.56 -11.68
C TYR A 5 -36.84 -3.29 -11.87
N GLU A 6 -37.55 -2.85 -10.85
CA GLU A 6 -38.48 -1.70 -10.91
C GLU A 6 -37.76 -0.36 -10.70
N SER A 7 -36.57 -0.34 -10.11
CA SER A 7 -35.85 0.91 -9.80
C SER A 7 -34.43 0.96 -10.40
N THR A 8 -33.51 0.12 -9.90
CA THR A 8 -32.07 0.21 -10.25
C THR A 8 -31.82 -0.05 -11.74
N GLY A 9 -32.51 -1.00 -12.35
CA GLY A 9 -32.39 -1.30 -13.78
C GLY A 9 -32.82 -0.11 -14.65
N PRO A 10 -34.05 0.43 -14.46
CA PRO A 10 -34.49 1.65 -15.15
C PRO A 10 -33.56 2.84 -14.96
N GLU A 11 -33.07 3.08 -13.73
CA GLU A 11 -32.15 4.17 -13.42
C GLU A 11 -30.83 4.05 -14.19
N ILE A 12 -30.21 2.88 -14.24
CA ILE A 12 -29.00 2.61 -15.02
C ILE A 12 -29.27 2.87 -16.51
N TRP A 13 -30.39 2.37 -17.03
CA TRP A 13 -30.76 2.55 -18.43
C TRP A 13 -30.94 4.03 -18.81
N GLU A 14 -31.63 4.78 -17.96
CA GLU A 14 -31.87 6.21 -18.16
C GLU A 14 -30.56 7.00 -18.08
N GLN A 15 -29.75 6.79 -17.04
CA GLN A 15 -28.49 7.51 -16.83
C GLN A 15 -27.43 7.21 -17.91
N THR A 16 -27.48 6.05 -18.51
CA THR A 16 -26.61 5.71 -19.66
C THR A 16 -27.22 6.06 -21.01
N GLU A 17 -28.40 6.69 -21.04
CA GLU A 17 -29.14 6.99 -22.25
C GLU A 17 -29.38 5.75 -23.14
N GLY A 18 -29.52 4.59 -22.50
CA GLY A 18 -29.70 3.32 -23.18
C GLY A 18 -28.43 2.77 -23.88
N LYS A 19 -27.26 3.32 -23.57
CA LYS A 19 -25.98 2.97 -24.23
C LYS A 19 -25.13 1.97 -23.44
N VAL A 20 -25.65 1.41 -22.34
CA VAL A 20 -24.91 0.40 -21.56
C VAL A 20 -24.69 -0.86 -22.38
N ASP A 21 -23.44 -1.32 -22.46
CA ASP A 21 -23.05 -2.55 -23.15
C ASP A 21 -22.80 -3.68 -22.16
N HIS A 22 -22.25 -3.35 -20.97
CA HIS A 22 -21.90 -4.31 -19.96
C HIS A 22 -22.35 -3.85 -18.57
N PHE A 23 -22.94 -4.77 -17.81
CA PHE A 23 -23.27 -4.56 -16.40
C PHE A 23 -22.48 -5.53 -15.54
N VAL A 24 -21.66 -5.02 -14.62
CA VAL A 24 -20.78 -5.79 -13.74
C VAL A 24 -21.18 -5.57 -12.28
N VAL A 25 -21.39 -6.65 -11.53
CA VAL A 25 -21.82 -6.55 -10.15
C VAL A 25 -21.40 -7.76 -9.32
N GLY A 26 -20.99 -7.55 -8.06
CA GLY A 26 -20.77 -8.62 -7.10
C GLY A 26 -22.07 -9.38 -6.77
N VAL A 27 -22.00 -10.68 -6.67
CA VAL A 27 -23.17 -11.54 -6.49
C VAL A 27 -23.16 -12.19 -5.10
N GLY A 28 -24.15 -11.84 -4.26
CA GLY A 28 -24.47 -12.57 -3.04
C GLY A 28 -25.85 -13.22 -3.20
N THR A 29 -26.89 -12.69 -2.54
CA THR A 29 -28.26 -13.23 -2.62
C THR A 29 -28.90 -13.19 -4.02
N GLY A 30 -28.28 -12.54 -4.99
CA GLY A 30 -28.69 -12.49 -6.40
C GLY A 30 -29.77 -11.46 -6.73
N GLY A 31 -30.26 -10.71 -5.76
CA GLY A 31 -31.35 -9.76 -5.98
C GLY A 31 -31.01 -8.68 -7.00
N THR A 32 -29.81 -8.11 -6.89
CA THR A 32 -29.33 -7.01 -7.76
C THR A 32 -29.08 -7.51 -9.17
N ILE A 33 -28.23 -8.52 -9.34
CA ILE A 33 -27.84 -9.00 -10.68
C ILE A 33 -29.04 -9.52 -11.46
N SER A 34 -29.95 -10.26 -10.79
CA SER A 34 -31.15 -10.82 -11.43
C SER A 34 -32.18 -9.75 -11.79
N GLY A 35 -32.38 -8.77 -10.90
CA GLY A 35 -33.36 -7.69 -11.15
C GLY A 35 -32.87 -6.75 -12.25
N VAL A 36 -31.66 -6.20 -12.11
CA VAL A 36 -31.07 -5.30 -13.10
C VAL A 36 -30.82 -6.01 -14.44
N GLY A 37 -30.21 -7.21 -14.36
CA GLY A 37 -29.90 -7.97 -15.58
C GLY A 37 -31.12 -8.32 -16.40
N LYS A 38 -32.23 -8.73 -15.74
CA LYS A 38 -33.51 -8.97 -16.42
C LYS A 38 -33.99 -7.70 -17.11
N TYR A 39 -34.05 -6.57 -16.42
CA TYR A 39 -34.52 -5.32 -16.99
C TYR A 39 -33.66 -4.89 -18.19
N LEU A 40 -32.33 -4.88 -18.05
CA LEU A 40 -31.43 -4.45 -19.11
C LEU A 40 -31.50 -5.37 -20.33
N LYS A 41 -31.61 -6.69 -20.18
CA LYS A 41 -31.76 -7.64 -21.30
C LYS A 41 -33.11 -7.52 -21.98
N GLU A 42 -34.16 -7.10 -21.29
CA GLU A 42 -35.46 -6.77 -21.90
C GLU A 42 -35.38 -5.51 -22.76
N GLN A 43 -34.53 -4.52 -22.39
CA GLN A 43 -34.31 -3.33 -23.21
C GLN A 43 -33.40 -3.65 -24.41
N ASN A 44 -32.29 -4.34 -24.17
CA ASN A 44 -31.36 -4.77 -25.20
C ASN A 44 -30.76 -6.15 -24.86
N PRO A 45 -31.13 -7.22 -25.57
CA PRO A 45 -30.65 -8.57 -25.27
C PRO A 45 -29.15 -8.78 -25.50
N ASN A 46 -28.46 -7.83 -26.17
CA ASN A 46 -27.02 -7.92 -26.40
C ASN A 46 -26.20 -7.45 -25.18
N ILE A 47 -26.80 -6.75 -24.22
CA ILE A 47 -26.11 -6.32 -23.01
C ILE A 47 -25.55 -7.54 -22.27
N LYS A 48 -24.28 -7.47 -21.88
CA LYS A 48 -23.61 -8.54 -21.14
C LYS A 48 -23.72 -8.34 -19.65
N ILE A 49 -24.13 -9.37 -18.94
CA ILE A 49 -24.28 -9.38 -17.48
C ILE A 49 -23.17 -10.21 -16.87
N TRP A 50 -22.32 -9.57 -16.08
CA TRP A 50 -21.14 -10.16 -15.48
C TRP A 50 -21.29 -10.24 -13.96
N GLY A 51 -21.31 -11.47 -13.43
CA GLY A 51 -21.33 -11.72 -11.99
C GLY A 51 -19.90 -11.78 -11.44
N ILE A 52 -19.64 -11.04 -10.38
CA ILE A 52 -18.37 -11.16 -9.67
C ILE A 52 -18.59 -11.99 -8.41
N ASP A 53 -17.78 -13.03 -8.31
CA ASP A 53 -17.78 -14.05 -7.27
C ASP A 53 -16.47 -13.99 -6.47
N THR A 54 -16.39 -14.71 -5.38
CA THR A 54 -15.15 -14.83 -4.59
C THR A 54 -14.69 -16.28 -4.50
N TYR A 55 -13.44 -16.50 -4.22
CA TYR A 55 -12.93 -17.83 -3.89
C TYR A 55 -13.54 -18.28 -2.56
N GLY A 56 -14.01 -19.51 -2.50
CA GLY A 56 -14.81 -20.06 -1.37
C GLY A 56 -16.30 -20.06 -1.63
N SER A 57 -16.76 -19.54 -2.78
CA SER A 57 -18.16 -19.54 -3.23
C SER A 57 -18.39 -20.52 -4.37
N VAL A 58 -19.64 -20.99 -4.51
CA VAL A 58 -20.04 -22.04 -5.49
C VAL A 58 -20.53 -21.47 -6.82
N PHE A 59 -20.71 -20.15 -6.99
CA PHE A 59 -21.46 -19.60 -8.13
C PHE A 59 -20.77 -19.82 -9.48
N LYS A 60 -19.50 -19.47 -9.62
CA LYS A 60 -18.77 -19.62 -10.89
C LYS A 60 -18.81 -21.07 -11.36
N LYS A 61 -18.47 -22.00 -10.46
CA LYS A 61 -18.47 -23.44 -10.77
C LYS A 61 -19.84 -23.94 -11.20
N TYR A 62 -20.87 -23.53 -10.46
CA TYR A 62 -22.24 -23.93 -10.79
C TYR A 62 -22.71 -23.35 -12.12
N HIS A 63 -22.43 -22.08 -12.39
CA HIS A 63 -22.79 -21.42 -13.64
C HIS A 63 -22.15 -22.12 -14.86
N GLU A 64 -20.86 -22.48 -14.75
CA GLU A 64 -20.12 -23.10 -15.85
C GLU A 64 -20.50 -24.58 -16.10
N THR A 65 -20.88 -25.30 -15.05
CA THR A 65 -21.00 -26.76 -15.13
C THR A 65 -22.38 -27.30 -14.80
N GLY A 66 -23.26 -26.50 -14.18
CA GLY A 66 -24.52 -26.91 -13.60
C GLY A 66 -24.39 -27.80 -12.35
N VAL A 67 -23.17 -28.02 -11.85
CA VAL A 67 -22.90 -28.89 -10.70
C VAL A 67 -22.61 -28.06 -9.45
N PHE A 68 -23.37 -28.30 -8.39
CA PHE A 68 -23.07 -27.78 -7.06
C PHE A 68 -21.90 -28.59 -6.47
N ASP A 69 -20.76 -27.95 -6.24
CA ASP A 69 -19.54 -28.61 -5.73
C ASP A 69 -19.19 -28.06 -4.35
N GLU A 70 -19.43 -28.87 -3.32
CA GLU A 70 -19.09 -28.51 -1.93
C GLU A 70 -17.59 -28.28 -1.71
N LYS A 71 -16.72 -28.74 -2.58
CA LYS A 71 -15.27 -28.51 -2.49
C LYS A 71 -14.87 -27.06 -2.78
N GLU A 72 -15.75 -26.30 -3.44
CA GLU A 72 -15.56 -24.85 -3.62
C GLU A 72 -15.77 -24.05 -2.34
N ILE A 73 -16.38 -24.65 -1.29
CA ILE A 73 -16.80 -23.98 -0.06
C ILE A 73 -15.64 -23.96 0.95
N TYR A 74 -15.12 -22.76 1.22
CA TYR A 74 -14.17 -22.49 2.28
C TYR A 74 -14.24 -21.02 2.73
N PRO A 75 -13.72 -20.67 3.92
CA PRO A 75 -13.80 -19.31 4.45
C PRO A 75 -13.12 -18.28 3.55
N TYR A 76 -13.75 -17.13 3.39
CA TYR A 76 -13.24 -15.95 2.70
C TYR A 76 -13.58 -14.68 3.49
N ILE A 77 -12.96 -13.56 3.12
CA ILE A 77 -13.03 -12.28 3.87
C ILE A 77 -13.99 -11.29 3.20
N THR A 78 -14.16 -11.38 1.89
CA THR A 78 -14.99 -10.43 1.13
C THR A 78 -16.44 -10.55 1.54
N GLU A 79 -17.01 -9.45 2.07
CA GLU A 79 -18.37 -9.42 2.58
C GLU A 79 -19.36 -9.06 1.47
N GLY A 80 -20.56 -9.67 1.53
CA GLY A 80 -21.70 -9.32 0.68
C GLY A 80 -21.72 -9.93 -0.71
N ILE A 81 -20.70 -10.69 -1.08
CA ILE A 81 -20.65 -11.50 -2.32
C ILE A 81 -20.19 -12.91 -2.01
N GLY A 82 -20.50 -13.84 -2.92
CA GLY A 82 -20.25 -15.26 -2.72
C GLY A 82 -21.29 -15.90 -1.79
N GLU A 83 -21.53 -17.20 -1.99
CA GLU A 83 -22.40 -18.01 -1.14
C GLU A 83 -21.92 -19.47 -1.15
N ASP A 84 -22.30 -20.20 -0.11
CA ASP A 84 -22.12 -21.65 0.04
C ASP A 84 -23.40 -22.44 -0.33
N ILE A 85 -24.42 -21.75 -0.82
CA ILE A 85 -25.69 -22.27 -1.30
C ILE A 85 -26.07 -21.64 -2.63
N LEU A 86 -27.14 -22.11 -3.26
CA LEU A 86 -27.73 -21.49 -4.46
C LEU A 86 -28.98 -20.70 -4.06
N PRO A 87 -28.89 -19.38 -3.84
CA PRO A 87 -30.03 -18.56 -3.50
C PRO A 87 -31.10 -18.57 -4.62
N LYS A 88 -32.36 -18.70 -4.25
CA LYS A 88 -33.45 -18.72 -5.22
C LYS A 88 -33.64 -17.46 -6.06
N ASN A 89 -33.03 -16.33 -5.61
CA ASN A 89 -33.11 -15.08 -6.32
C ASN A 89 -32.02 -14.96 -7.42
N VAL A 90 -31.00 -15.83 -7.46
CA VAL A 90 -30.02 -15.82 -8.53
C VAL A 90 -30.62 -16.49 -9.76
N ASN A 91 -30.82 -15.70 -10.81
CA ASN A 91 -31.19 -16.23 -12.12
C ASN A 91 -29.91 -16.43 -12.96
N PHE A 92 -29.37 -17.65 -12.92
CA PHE A 92 -28.16 -17.99 -13.65
C PHE A 92 -28.30 -17.90 -15.18
N GLU A 93 -29.53 -18.00 -15.71
CA GLU A 93 -29.76 -18.00 -17.17
C GLU A 93 -29.50 -16.62 -17.82
N ILE A 94 -29.64 -15.55 -17.06
CA ILE A 94 -29.42 -14.19 -17.59
C ILE A 94 -27.99 -13.71 -17.43
N ILE A 95 -27.17 -14.41 -16.66
CA ILE A 95 -25.78 -14.06 -16.39
C ILE A 95 -24.92 -14.67 -17.49
N ASP A 96 -24.19 -13.83 -18.22
CA ASP A 96 -23.35 -14.29 -19.33
C ASP A 96 -22.05 -14.92 -18.82
N HIS A 97 -21.50 -14.44 -17.70
CA HIS A 97 -20.24 -14.92 -17.14
C HIS A 97 -20.11 -14.64 -15.64
N PHE A 98 -19.40 -15.50 -14.95
CA PHE A 98 -18.92 -15.26 -13.56
C PHE A 98 -17.40 -15.19 -13.54
N GLU A 99 -16.85 -14.22 -12.81
CA GLU A 99 -15.42 -14.14 -12.55
C GLU A 99 -15.14 -14.14 -11.04
N LYS A 100 -14.09 -14.89 -10.61
CA LYS A 100 -13.68 -14.93 -9.21
C LYS A 100 -12.55 -13.93 -8.94
N VAL A 101 -12.68 -13.18 -7.85
CA VAL A 101 -11.68 -12.24 -7.37
C VAL A 101 -11.19 -12.67 -6.00
N THR A 102 -9.88 -12.59 -5.76
CA THR A 102 -9.31 -12.93 -4.45
C THR A 102 -9.63 -11.88 -3.40
N ASP A 103 -9.66 -12.27 -2.13
CA ASP A 103 -9.81 -11.32 -1.00
C ASP A 103 -8.73 -10.23 -0.99
N LYS A 104 -7.50 -10.60 -1.36
CA LYS A 104 -6.38 -9.66 -1.49
C LYS A 104 -6.64 -8.60 -2.55
N ASP A 105 -7.04 -9.03 -3.75
CA ASP A 105 -7.32 -8.10 -4.85
C ASP A 105 -8.52 -7.22 -4.54
N ALA A 106 -9.60 -7.78 -3.98
CA ALA A 106 -10.75 -7.02 -3.53
C ALA A 106 -10.36 -5.92 -2.54
N ALA A 107 -9.53 -6.24 -1.53
CA ALA A 107 -9.06 -5.28 -0.54
C ALA A 107 -8.14 -4.21 -1.15
N ILE A 108 -7.22 -4.60 -2.05
CA ILE A 108 -6.32 -3.67 -2.74
C ILE A 108 -7.11 -2.70 -3.61
N TYR A 109 -8.01 -3.19 -4.46
CA TYR A 109 -8.80 -2.33 -5.36
C TYR A 109 -9.78 -1.42 -4.63
N THR A 110 -10.30 -1.83 -3.46
CA THR A 110 -11.07 -0.95 -2.57
C THR A 110 -10.25 0.29 -2.16
N ARG A 111 -8.97 0.10 -1.83
CA ARG A 111 -8.04 1.19 -1.46
C ARG A 111 -7.67 2.04 -2.67
N GLU A 112 -7.41 1.40 -3.83
CA GLU A 112 -7.06 2.11 -5.05
C GLU A 112 -8.18 3.03 -5.54
N LEU A 113 -9.45 2.61 -5.48
CA LEU A 113 -10.61 3.46 -5.77
C LEU A 113 -10.64 4.70 -4.88
N ALA A 114 -10.41 4.52 -3.56
CA ALA A 114 -10.36 5.66 -2.64
C ALA A 114 -9.19 6.60 -2.92
N ARG A 115 -8.02 6.05 -3.27
CA ARG A 115 -6.78 6.81 -3.48
C ARG A 115 -6.75 7.55 -4.81
N GLN A 116 -7.22 6.89 -5.88
CA GLN A 116 -7.10 7.43 -7.24
C GLN A 116 -8.32 8.25 -7.65
N GLU A 117 -9.52 7.79 -7.26
CA GLU A 117 -10.78 8.37 -7.70
C GLU A 117 -11.53 9.13 -6.59
N GLY A 118 -11.08 9.03 -5.33
CA GLY A 118 -11.79 9.60 -4.20
C GLY A 118 -13.09 8.87 -3.85
N ILE A 119 -13.32 7.68 -4.41
CA ILE A 119 -14.53 6.87 -4.22
C ILE A 119 -14.30 5.89 -3.07
N VAL A 120 -14.90 6.15 -1.90
CA VAL A 120 -14.74 5.36 -0.68
C VAL A 120 -15.85 4.32 -0.57
N VAL A 121 -15.55 3.10 -0.96
CA VAL A 121 -16.50 1.97 -1.07
C VAL A 121 -16.09 0.77 -0.24
N GLY A 122 -16.97 -0.23 -0.11
CA GLY A 122 -16.69 -1.50 0.57
C GLY A 122 -15.90 -2.49 -0.31
N ASN A 123 -15.51 -3.63 0.30
CA ASN A 123 -14.66 -4.61 -0.37
C ASN A 123 -15.34 -5.37 -1.52
N SER A 124 -16.66 -5.52 -1.49
CA SER A 124 -17.41 -6.08 -2.61
C SER A 124 -17.34 -5.19 -3.87
N ALA A 125 -17.24 -3.87 -3.69
CA ALA A 125 -16.99 -2.93 -4.78
C ALA A 125 -15.56 -3.05 -5.33
N GLY A 126 -14.57 -3.22 -4.44
CA GLY A 126 -13.20 -3.54 -4.84
C GLY A 126 -13.13 -4.84 -5.62
N ALA A 127 -13.87 -5.87 -5.20
CA ALA A 127 -14.01 -7.11 -5.96
C ALA A 127 -14.65 -6.87 -7.35
N ALA A 128 -15.71 -6.05 -7.42
CA ALA A 128 -16.34 -5.72 -8.70
C ALA A 128 -15.35 -5.03 -9.67
N LEU A 129 -14.55 -4.08 -9.18
CA LEU A 129 -13.48 -3.47 -9.98
C LEU A 129 -12.41 -4.49 -10.37
N GLY A 130 -11.98 -5.36 -9.43
CA GLY A 130 -11.03 -6.43 -9.71
C GLY A 130 -11.50 -7.33 -10.85
N GLY A 131 -12.78 -7.70 -10.84
CA GLY A 131 -13.39 -8.48 -11.92
C GLY A 131 -13.37 -7.76 -13.26
N VAL A 132 -13.66 -6.45 -13.28
CA VAL A 132 -13.56 -5.64 -14.52
C VAL A 132 -12.13 -5.66 -15.07
N LEU A 133 -11.13 -5.49 -14.22
CA LEU A 133 -9.73 -5.50 -14.65
C LEU A 133 -9.28 -6.87 -15.18
N GLN A 134 -9.76 -7.97 -14.57
CA GLN A 134 -9.50 -9.33 -15.07
C GLN A 134 -10.20 -9.59 -16.43
N LEU A 135 -11.34 -8.98 -16.64
CA LEU A 135 -12.17 -9.13 -17.84
C LEU A 135 -11.91 -8.08 -18.93
N GLN A 136 -10.90 -7.22 -18.76
CA GLN A 136 -10.65 -6.07 -19.64
C GLN A 136 -10.55 -6.43 -21.13
N GLU A 137 -10.06 -7.63 -21.46
CA GLU A 137 -9.94 -8.10 -22.85
C GLU A 137 -11.30 -8.38 -23.52
N HIS A 138 -12.38 -8.49 -22.73
CA HIS A 138 -13.73 -8.68 -23.24
C HIS A 138 -14.44 -7.36 -23.57
N PHE A 139 -13.88 -6.22 -23.16
CA PHE A 139 -14.45 -4.89 -23.42
C PHE A 139 -13.74 -4.22 -24.59
N LYS A 140 -14.51 -3.61 -25.48
CA LYS A 140 -13.98 -2.92 -26.65
C LYS A 140 -13.94 -1.43 -26.42
N GLU A 141 -13.07 -0.77 -27.14
CA GLU A 141 -13.02 0.71 -27.12
C GLU A 141 -14.38 1.32 -27.54
N GLY A 142 -14.87 2.25 -26.70
CA GLY A 142 -16.16 2.92 -26.92
C GLY A 142 -17.37 2.22 -26.27
N GLU A 143 -17.23 0.99 -25.75
CA GLU A 143 -18.30 0.33 -25.00
C GLU A 143 -18.44 0.91 -23.58
N ILE A 144 -19.67 0.99 -23.08
CA ILE A 144 -20.00 1.48 -21.74
C ILE A 144 -20.13 0.29 -20.78
N VAL A 145 -19.25 0.26 -19.80
CA VAL A 145 -19.23 -0.73 -18.72
C VAL A 145 -19.72 -0.08 -17.42
N VAL A 146 -20.90 -0.49 -16.96
CA VAL A 146 -21.45 -0.05 -15.68
C VAL A 146 -21.05 -1.02 -14.60
N VAL A 147 -20.35 -0.51 -13.57
CA VAL A 147 -19.93 -1.29 -12.39
C VAL A 147 -20.71 -0.82 -11.18
N LEU A 148 -21.44 -1.71 -10.51
CA LEU A 148 -22.22 -1.35 -9.33
C LEU A 148 -21.41 -1.53 -8.04
N PHE A 149 -21.31 -0.47 -7.26
CA PHE A 149 -20.69 -0.46 -5.94
C PHE A 149 -21.77 -0.47 -4.86
N HIS A 150 -21.81 -1.54 -4.05
CA HIS A 150 -22.97 -1.84 -3.18
C HIS A 150 -23.05 -0.98 -1.93
N ASP A 151 -21.91 -0.66 -1.28
CA ASP A 151 -21.91 0.03 0.00
C ASP A 151 -20.73 0.99 0.16
N HIS A 152 -20.81 1.80 1.21
CA HIS A 152 -19.83 2.83 1.53
C HIS A 152 -18.68 2.27 2.39
N GLY A 153 -17.46 2.70 2.14
CA GLY A 153 -16.23 2.24 2.79
C GLY A 153 -16.10 2.56 4.28
N SER A 154 -16.94 3.42 4.85
CA SER A 154 -16.91 3.78 6.28
C SER A 154 -17.01 2.59 7.24
N ARG A 155 -17.64 1.51 6.80
CA ARG A 155 -17.76 0.25 7.57
C ARG A 155 -16.45 -0.54 7.64
N TYR A 156 -15.46 -0.19 6.80
CA TYR A 156 -14.23 -0.95 6.58
C TYR A 156 -12.96 -0.18 6.99
N VAL A 157 -13.11 0.94 7.71
CA VAL A 157 -11.98 1.77 8.19
C VAL A 157 -11.00 0.96 9.06
N GLY A 158 -11.51 0.05 9.90
CA GLY A 158 -10.69 -0.85 10.71
C GLY A 158 -10.24 -2.14 9.99
N LYS A 159 -10.57 -2.29 8.70
CA LYS A 159 -10.25 -3.47 7.88
C LYS A 159 -9.38 -3.05 6.68
N MET A 160 -9.93 -3.00 5.47
CA MET A 160 -9.20 -2.72 4.22
C MET A 160 -8.48 -1.37 4.23
N PHE A 161 -8.97 -0.38 4.97
CA PHE A 161 -8.33 0.94 5.10
C PHE A 161 -7.33 1.03 6.26
N ASN A 162 -7.11 -0.05 7.01
CA ASN A 162 -6.09 -0.16 8.06
C ASN A 162 -4.91 -0.99 7.58
N ASP A 163 -3.70 -0.39 7.57
CA ASP A 163 -2.49 -1.05 7.07
C ASP A 163 -2.09 -2.26 7.91
N ASP A 164 -2.25 -2.22 9.23
CA ASP A 164 -1.88 -3.35 10.10
C ASP A 164 -2.82 -4.54 9.84
N TRP A 165 -4.13 -4.28 9.69
CA TRP A 165 -5.09 -5.31 9.32
C TRP A 165 -4.74 -5.96 7.96
N MET A 166 -4.29 -5.16 6.99
CA MET A 166 -3.89 -5.63 5.67
C MET A 166 -2.59 -6.48 5.73
N ARG A 167 -1.61 -6.05 6.55
CA ARG A 167 -0.35 -6.80 6.74
C ARG A 167 -0.57 -8.12 7.46
N GLU A 168 -1.37 -8.14 8.55
CA GLU A 168 -1.73 -9.36 9.27
C GLU A 168 -2.32 -10.46 8.38
N ARG A 169 -2.90 -10.08 7.24
CA ARG A 169 -3.49 -11.00 6.25
C ARG A 169 -2.60 -11.26 5.04
N GLY A 170 -1.41 -10.70 5.01
CA GLY A 170 -0.50 -10.82 3.88
C GLY A 170 -1.00 -10.12 2.61
N PHE A 171 -1.88 -9.12 2.76
CA PHE A 171 -2.40 -8.30 1.65
C PHE A 171 -1.50 -7.11 1.33
N LEU A 172 -0.71 -6.66 2.29
CA LEU A 172 0.41 -5.74 2.11
C LEU A 172 1.69 -6.40 2.59
N ASP A 173 2.77 -6.12 1.91
CA ASP A 173 4.08 -6.56 2.35
C ASP A 173 4.47 -5.84 3.64
N ASP A 174 5.32 -6.48 4.45
CA ASP A 174 5.87 -5.88 5.65
C ASP A 174 6.66 -4.62 5.24
N GLU A 175 6.29 -3.50 5.86
CA GLU A 175 6.99 -2.25 5.62
C GLU A 175 8.30 -2.23 6.40
N LEU A 176 9.43 -2.12 5.69
CA LEU A 176 10.75 -2.01 6.30
C LEU A 176 10.80 -0.78 7.22
N LYS A 177 11.18 -0.98 8.47
CA LYS A 177 11.29 0.04 9.50
C LYS A 177 12.75 0.31 9.85
N VAL A 178 13.03 1.43 10.50
CA VAL A 178 14.38 1.80 10.96
C VAL A 178 14.98 0.72 11.85
N LYS A 179 14.19 0.08 12.72
CA LYS A 179 14.66 -1.05 13.55
C LYS A 179 15.21 -2.21 12.74
N ASP A 180 14.66 -2.47 11.56
CA ASP A 180 15.07 -3.58 10.69
C ASP A 180 16.46 -3.27 10.11
N ILE A 181 16.71 -2.00 9.73
CA ILE A 181 18.04 -1.52 9.35
C ILE A 181 19.02 -1.68 10.51
N ILE A 182 18.65 -1.25 11.74
CA ILE A 182 19.49 -1.39 12.92
C ILE A 182 19.87 -2.85 13.19
N GLN A 183 18.93 -3.79 13.01
CA GLN A 183 19.19 -5.22 13.21
C GLN A 183 20.17 -5.78 12.18
N GLN A 184 20.09 -5.34 10.94
CA GLN A 184 20.93 -5.81 9.83
C GLN A 184 22.33 -5.20 9.84
N LYS A 185 22.55 -4.06 10.53
CA LYS A 185 23.85 -3.43 10.61
C LYS A 185 24.88 -4.36 11.25
N SER A 186 26.00 -4.55 10.57
CA SER A 186 27.16 -5.31 11.08
C SER A 186 27.90 -4.54 12.18
N ASP A 187 28.03 -3.22 12.07
CA ASP A 187 28.61 -2.34 13.09
C ASP A 187 27.53 -1.49 13.74
N LYS A 188 27.26 -1.75 15.01
CA LYS A 188 26.25 -1.05 15.82
C LYS A 188 26.86 0.00 16.76
N ARG A 189 28.16 0.28 16.65
CA ARG A 189 28.84 1.25 17.51
C ARG A 189 28.32 2.66 17.18
N PHE A 190 27.90 3.39 18.19
CA PHE A 190 27.53 4.80 18.07
C PHE A 190 28.78 5.64 18.36
N MET A 191 29.50 5.99 17.29
CA MET A 191 30.72 6.78 17.40
C MET A 191 30.40 8.26 17.34
N THR A 192 30.99 9.04 18.26
CA THR A 192 30.82 10.47 18.38
C THR A 192 32.14 11.17 18.57
N ILE A 193 32.18 12.47 18.36
CA ILE A 193 33.37 13.29 18.57
C ILE A 193 33.02 14.51 19.42
N GLN A 194 33.93 14.97 20.28
CA GLN A 194 33.72 16.16 21.11
C GLN A 194 34.00 17.44 20.29
N HIS A 195 33.19 18.47 20.50
CA HIS A 195 33.26 19.73 19.74
C HIS A 195 34.62 20.44 19.78
N ARG A 196 35.40 20.23 20.83
CA ARG A 196 36.76 20.78 21.01
C ARG A 196 37.89 19.90 20.44
N GLN A 197 37.58 18.73 19.95
CA GLN A 197 38.56 17.91 19.23
C GLN A 197 38.87 18.54 17.89
N THR A 198 40.03 18.18 17.34
CA THR A 198 40.54 18.77 16.10
C THR A 198 39.98 18.11 14.84
N VAL A 199 40.04 18.82 13.74
CA VAL A 199 39.73 18.28 12.41
C VAL A 199 40.57 17.05 12.08
N ARG A 200 41.84 17.04 12.51
CA ARG A 200 42.76 15.90 12.38
C ARG A 200 42.23 14.65 13.09
N GLU A 201 41.74 14.81 14.32
CA GLU A 201 41.17 13.70 15.08
C GLU A 201 39.92 13.15 14.42
N ALA A 202 39.02 14.02 13.91
CA ALA A 202 37.87 13.61 13.14
C ALA A 202 38.24 12.78 11.90
N MET A 203 39.22 13.25 11.12
CA MET A 203 39.70 12.52 9.94
C MET A 203 40.27 11.15 10.29
N ASN A 204 41.08 11.07 11.35
CA ASN A 204 41.64 9.79 11.78
C ASN A 204 40.55 8.82 12.22
N MET A 205 39.58 9.30 13.01
CA MET A 205 38.46 8.50 13.47
C MET A 205 37.61 8.00 12.30
N MET A 206 37.32 8.84 11.31
CA MET A 206 36.57 8.47 10.11
C MET A 206 37.34 7.41 9.31
N LYS A 207 38.62 7.61 9.08
CA LYS A 207 39.46 6.71 8.30
C LYS A 207 39.69 5.35 8.98
N GLU A 208 39.99 5.35 10.29
CA GLU A 208 40.24 4.12 11.07
C GLU A 208 39.02 3.23 11.21
N ASN A 209 37.82 3.82 11.18
CA ASN A 209 36.57 3.11 11.39
C ASN A 209 35.71 2.97 10.14
N ASP A 210 36.21 3.42 8.99
CA ASP A 210 35.48 3.40 7.70
C ASP A 210 34.09 4.06 7.79
N ILE A 211 34.04 5.24 8.41
CA ILE A 211 32.82 6.01 8.59
C ILE A 211 32.97 7.42 8.02
N SER A 212 31.90 7.93 7.44
CA SER A 212 31.85 9.25 6.78
C SER A 212 31.09 10.32 7.56
N GLN A 213 30.55 9.97 8.71
CA GLN A 213 29.67 10.83 9.51
C GLN A 213 29.95 10.65 11.00
N LEU A 214 30.02 11.77 11.76
CA LEU A 214 30.16 11.75 13.21
C LEU A 214 29.20 12.76 13.84
N PRO A 215 28.35 12.36 14.79
CA PRO A 215 27.66 13.28 15.68
C PRO A 215 28.68 14.03 16.58
N VAL A 216 28.50 15.32 16.73
CA VAL A 216 29.35 16.17 17.60
C VAL A 216 28.68 16.34 18.95
N MET A 217 29.43 16.04 20.00
CA MET A 217 28.95 16.07 21.39
C MET A 217 29.50 17.25 22.16
N SER A 218 28.67 17.78 23.08
CA SER A 218 29.11 18.69 24.12
C SER A 218 28.28 18.42 25.40
N ASN A 219 28.95 18.24 26.52
CA ASN A 219 28.32 18.01 27.83
C ASN A 219 27.27 16.89 27.86
N GLY A 220 27.47 15.83 27.03
CA GLY A 220 26.55 14.71 26.95
C GLY A 220 25.43 14.86 25.91
N ASP A 221 25.28 16.03 25.31
CA ASP A 221 24.29 16.31 24.28
C ASP A 221 24.88 16.33 22.88
N ILE A 222 24.09 15.90 21.89
CA ILE A 222 24.43 16.02 20.47
C ILE A 222 24.11 17.44 20.01
N ILE A 223 25.14 18.22 19.72
CA ILE A 223 25.01 19.64 19.35
C ILE A 223 25.16 19.91 17.86
N GLY A 224 25.77 19.00 17.12
CA GLY A 224 26.04 19.15 15.69
C GLY A 224 26.38 17.83 15.01
N SER A 225 26.85 17.95 13.80
CA SER A 225 27.40 16.83 13.01
C SER A 225 28.61 17.27 12.22
N ILE A 226 29.46 16.32 11.86
CA ILE A 226 30.54 16.52 10.90
C ILE A 226 30.53 15.39 9.87
N SER A 227 30.71 15.75 8.61
CA SER A 227 30.80 14.80 7.50
C SER A 227 32.19 14.86 6.86
N GLU A 228 32.61 13.75 6.25
CA GLU A 228 33.83 13.69 5.45
C GLU A 228 33.88 14.82 4.40
N ARG A 229 32.75 15.12 3.78
CA ARG A 229 32.63 16.21 2.80
C ARG A 229 32.90 17.59 3.41
N ALA A 230 32.38 17.84 4.60
CA ALA A 230 32.63 19.12 5.31
C ALA A 230 34.12 19.26 5.67
N VAL A 231 34.73 18.20 6.17
CA VAL A 231 36.18 18.13 6.45
C VAL A 231 36.97 18.38 5.20
N LEU A 232 36.65 17.68 4.11
CA LEU A 232 37.36 17.82 2.82
C LEU A 232 37.26 19.28 2.30
N SER A 233 36.07 19.87 2.28
CA SER A 233 35.87 21.24 1.82
C SER A 233 36.71 22.23 2.63
N TYR A 234 36.74 22.08 3.96
CA TYR A 234 37.52 22.95 4.84
C TYR A 234 39.03 22.81 4.66
N LEU A 235 39.51 21.59 4.45
CA LEU A 235 40.92 21.34 4.21
C LEU A 235 41.41 21.90 2.86
N LEU A 236 40.57 21.90 1.83
CA LEU A 236 40.91 22.47 0.52
C LEU A 236 41.16 23.98 0.59
N GLU A 237 40.62 24.69 1.58
CA GLU A 237 40.89 26.12 1.78
C GLU A 237 42.27 26.37 2.35
N ASN A 238 42.76 25.59 3.31
CA ASN A 238 44.12 25.67 3.88
C ASN A 238 44.50 24.36 4.57
N PRO A 239 45.16 23.43 3.83
CA PRO A 239 45.43 22.07 4.30
C PRO A 239 46.30 21.98 5.56
N VAL A 240 47.23 22.91 5.74
CA VAL A 240 48.21 22.84 6.84
C VAL A 240 47.63 23.38 8.14
N ASN A 241 46.96 24.55 8.09
CA ASN A 241 46.48 25.23 9.28
C ASN A 241 45.11 24.70 9.77
N ASN A 242 44.32 24.17 8.87
CA ASN A 242 42.93 23.77 9.19
C ASN A 242 42.83 22.42 9.93
N THR A 243 43.87 21.57 9.86
CA THR A 243 43.88 20.29 10.58
C THR A 243 43.88 20.43 12.11
N GLU A 244 44.49 21.51 12.65
CA GLU A 244 44.63 21.75 14.08
C GLU A 244 43.45 22.59 14.65
N LYS A 245 42.49 22.97 13.81
CA LYS A 245 41.30 23.70 14.26
C LYS A 245 40.30 22.79 14.94
N GLU A 246 39.59 23.35 15.92
CA GLU A 246 38.50 22.66 16.60
C GLU A 246 37.33 22.42 15.64
N ILE A 247 36.63 21.29 15.81
CA ILE A 247 35.49 20.88 14.99
C ILE A 247 34.35 21.89 15.08
N GLU A 248 34.20 22.57 16.20
CA GLU A 248 33.18 23.60 16.38
C GLU A 248 33.17 24.64 15.24
N SER A 249 34.31 24.92 14.63
CA SER A 249 34.45 25.88 13.51
C SER A 249 33.83 25.39 12.19
N ILE A 250 33.61 24.07 12.02
CA ILE A 250 33.13 23.46 10.77
C ILE A 250 31.94 22.52 10.95
N MET A 251 31.47 22.35 12.19
CA MET A 251 30.32 21.47 12.42
C MET A 251 29.05 22.02 11.78
N GLY A 252 28.29 21.11 11.18
CA GLY A 252 26.95 21.38 10.65
C GLY A 252 25.84 21.19 11.68
N LYS A 253 24.61 21.25 11.20
CA LYS A 253 23.41 20.97 12.02
C LYS A 253 23.47 19.57 12.60
N LYS A 254 22.87 19.39 13.77
CA LYS A 254 22.71 18.04 14.34
C LYS A 254 21.82 17.16 13.44
N PHE A 255 22.13 15.87 13.39
CA PHE A 255 21.29 14.92 12.70
C PHE A 255 19.88 14.85 13.33
N PRO A 256 18.82 14.79 12.53
CA PRO A 256 17.47 14.56 13.04
C PRO A 256 17.39 13.26 13.82
N GLN A 257 16.63 13.26 14.91
CA GLN A 257 16.31 12.04 15.64
C GLN A 257 15.00 11.46 15.13
N VAL A 258 14.97 10.14 14.94
CA VAL A 258 13.80 9.39 14.48
C VAL A 258 13.52 8.20 15.39
N ASP A 259 12.28 7.77 15.41
CA ASP A 259 11.85 6.58 16.12
C ASP A 259 12.27 5.31 15.37
N GLU A 260 12.63 4.24 16.07
CA GLU A 260 12.98 2.96 15.44
C GLU A 260 11.81 2.29 14.70
N GLU A 261 10.56 2.62 15.06
CA GLU A 261 9.36 2.14 14.36
C GLU A 261 9.00 2.96 13.12
N LEU A 262 9.76 4.05 12.82
CA LEU A 262 9.53 4.86 11.63
C LEU A 262 9.72 4.03 10.36
N PRO A 263 8.76 4.05 9.42
CA PRO A 263 8.92 3.43 8.11
C PRO A 263 10.10 4.01 7.32
N VAL A 264 10.93 3.14 6.74
CA VAL A 264 12.13 3.55 5.98
C VAL A 264 11.80 4.52 4.86
N ARG A 265 10.65 4.34 4.18
CA ARG A 265 10.20 5.27 3.12
C ARG A 265 10.04 6.72 3.59
N GLN A 266 9.84 6.95 4.89
CA GLN A 266 9.71 8.30 5.44
C GLN A 266 11.05 8.95 5.75
N LEU A 267 12.15 8.22 5.73
CA LEU A 267 13.49 8.76 5.95
C LEU A 267 13.89 9.81 4.90
N ASN A 268 13.31 9.78 3.71
CA ASN A 268 13.50 10.80 2.67
C ASN A 268 13.12 12.23 3.10
N ARG A 269 12.33 12.38 4.17
CA ARG A 269 11.96 13.69 4.75
C ARG A 269 13.06 14.26 5.64
N PHE A 270 13.97 13.43 6.11
CA PHE A 270 15.00 13.74 7.07
C PHE A 270 16.39 13.71 6.47
N ILE A 271 16.65 12.75 5.58
CA ILE A 271 17.92 12.57 4.89
C ILE A 271 17.91 13.39 3.60
N THR A 272 18.86 14.32 3.50
CA THR A 272 19.04 15.22 2.36
C THR A 272 20.51 15.31 1.99
N LYS A 273 20.83 16.00 0.89
CA LYS A 273 22.24 16.24 0.52
C LYS A 273 23.05 16.98 1.59
N GLU A 274 22.39 17.79 2.41
CA GLU A 274 23.02 18.57 3.49
C GLU A 274 23.02 17.80 4.83
N ILE A 275 22.07 16.91 5.04
CA ILE A 275 21.90 16.10 6.24
C ILE A 275 21.86 14.63 5.82
N PRO A 276 23.04 13.98 5.64
CA PRO A 276 23.13 12.66 5.04
C PRO A 276 22.88 11.50 6.00
N ALA A 277 22.43 11.76 7.20
CA ALA A 277 22.16 10.74 8.21
C ALA A 277 21.05 11.15 9.17
N VAL A 278 20.45 10.19 9.85
CA VAL A 278 19.57 10.38 11.00
C VAL A 278 20.11 9.59 12.19
N ILE A 279 19.67 9.92 13.38
CA ILE A 279 19.95 9.18 14.62
C ILE A 279 18.66 8.51 15.06
N ALA A 280 18.68 7.19 15.15
CA ALA A 280 17.59 6.43 15.74
C ALA A 280 17.90 6.04 17.18
N LYS A 281 16.88 6.03 18.04
CA LYS A 281 16.97 5.51 19.40
C LYS A 281 16.15 4.24 19.51
N ASP A 282 16.79 3.16 19.90
CA ASP A 282 16.11 1.88 20.08
C ASP A 282 15.36 1.79 21.43
N LYS A 283 14.56 0.72 21.61
CA LYS A 283 13.81 0.48 22.86
C LYS A 283 14.69 0.33 24.10
N ALA A 284 15.94 -0.08 23.92
CA ALA A 284 16.92 -0.16 25.02
C ALA A 284 17.52 1.20 25.36
N GLY A 285 17.23 2.24 24.57
CA GLY A 285 17.75 3.60 24.74
C GLY A 285 19.09 3.84 24.06
N ALA A 286 19.63 2.87 23.31
CA ALA A 286 20.87 3.03 22.56
C ALA A 286 20.63 3.85 21.28
N PHE A 287 21.65 4.65 20.90
CA PHE A 287 21.62 5.46 19.70
C PHE A 287 22.31 4.72 18.52
N HIS A 288 21.73 4.86 17.34
CA HIS A 288 22.23 4.33 16.09
C HIS A 288 22.21 5.42 15.03
N ILE A 289 23.27 5.52 14.25
CA ILE A 289 23.29 6.38 13.07
C ILE A 289 22.85 5.58 11.85
N ILE A 290 21.93 6.15 11.05
CA ILE A 290 21.43 5.56 9.82
C ILE A 290 21.77 6.50 8.67
N THR A 291 22.47 5.98 7.68
CA THR A 291 22.90 6.70 6.49
C THR A 291 22.21 6.17 5.23
N ASP A 292 22.37 6.87 4.09
CA ASP A 292 21.93 6.38 2.78
C ASP A 292 22.50 4.98 2.47
N TYR A 293 23.76 4.73 2.87
CA TYR A 293 24.40 3.43 2.67
C TYR A 293 23.66 2.29 3.41
N ASP A 294 23.30 2.53 4.66
CA ASP A 294 22.56 1.56 5.47
C ASP A 294 21.20 1.23 4.85
N ILE A 295 20.51 2.24 4.31
CA ILE A 295 19.23 2.07 3.63
C ILE A 295 19.40 1.21 2.37
N ILE A 296 20.39 1.52 1.53
CA ILE A 296 20.65 0.77 0.30
C ILE A 296 20.96 -0.70 0.61
N GLN A 297 21.78 -0.96 1.64
CA GLN A 297 22.13 -2.33 2.04
C GLN A 297 20.94 -3.11 2.60
N SER A 298 19.97 -2.45 3.21
CA SER A 298 18.81 -3.13 3.80
C SER A 298 17.70 -3.48 2.79
N VAL A 299 17.73 -2.88 1.59
CA VAL A 299 16.72 -3.10 0.53
C VAL A 299 17.24 -4.08 -0.55
N GLY A 300 18.53 -4.34 -0.60
CA GLY A 300 19.17 -5.29 -1.53
C GLY A 300 19.30 -6.67 -0.92
#